data_6f8bc9abb2ea010e1b91485ef641788c
#
_entry.id   6f8bc9abb2ea010e1b91485ef641788c
#
_cell.length_a   1.000
_cell.length_b   1.000
_cell.length_c   1.000
_cell.angle_alpha   90.00
_cell.angle_beta   90.00
_cell.angle_gamma   90.00
#
_symmetry.space_group_name_H-M   'P 1'
#
loop_
_entity.id
_entity.type
_entity.pdbx_description
1 polymer ?
#
loop_
_entity_poly.entity_id
_entity_poly.type
_entity_poly.pdbx_seq_one_letter_code
_entity_poly.pdbx_strand_id
1 'polypeptide(L)'
;MFSESAELYDLIYGSFKDYEAETTKIAARLEAARPGLRTILDVACGTGEHARLLAERHGYLVDGVDLDPAFVEIARRKNPAGHFAVGDMCDFHFSRQYDAVVCLFSSIGYVRTLDGVSKAIARFREHVAPSGVVIVEPWFAPDVIQPGRVSTNVADANGVHVERQSRITVDGRASRIHFEYEITDATGTRHASEVHELGLFTPDEMKAAFEANRLVADYDPVGLIGRGLYVARAT
;
A
#
# COMPACT_ATOMS: atom_id res chain seq x y z
N MET A 1 -7.66 -11.52 -5.58
CA MET A 1 -7.16 -10.19 -5.94
C MET A 1 -8.37 -9.31 -6.24
N PHE A 2 -8.33 -8.01 -6.03
CA PHE A 2 -9.48 -7.09 -6.07
C PHE A 2 -10.22 -6.92 -7.42
N SER A 3 -9.96 -7.75 -8.42
CA SER A 3 -10.46 -7.55 -9.79
C SER A 3 -11.98 -7.44 -9.94
N GLU A 4 -12.76 -8.05 -9.06
CA GLU A 4 -14.23 -7.92 -9.06
C GLU A 4 -14.75 -6.74 -8.24
N SER A 5 -13.90 -6.19 -7.35
CA SER A 5 -14.22 -5.06 -6.47
C SER A 5 -13.46 -3.78 -6.81
N ALA A 6 -12.68 -3.75 -7.91
CA ALA A 6 -11.87 -2.58 -8.26
C ALA A 6 -12.68 -1.27 -8.34
N GLU A 7 -13.88 -1.34 -8.91
CA GLU A 7 -14.79 -0.20 -8.99
C GLU A 7 -15.37 0.21 -7.62
N LEU A 8 -15.47 -0.74 -6.68
CA LEU A 8 -15.97 -0.52 -5.32
C LEU A 8 -14.86 -0.17 -4.33
N TYR A 9 -13.60 -0.35 -4.73
CA TYR A 9 -12.46 -0.15 -3.83
C TYR A 9 -12.44 1.24 -3.21
N ASP A 10 -12.53 2.27 -4.03
CA ASP A 10 -12.51 3.66 -3.56
C ASP A 10 -13.73 3.98 -2.70
N LEU A 11 -14.91 3.45 -3.05
CA LEU A 11 -16.13 3.62 -2.27
C LEU A 11 -15.96 3.01 -0.87
N ILE A 12 -15.52 1.76 -0.80
CA ILE A 12 -15.37 1.03 0.45
C ILE A 12 -14.29 1.66 1.33
N TYR A 13 -13.09 1.88 0.78
CA TYR A 13 -11.99 2.41 1.57
C TYR A 13 -12.17 3.89 1.91
N GLY A 14 -12.77 4.68 1.03
CA GLY A 14 -13.12 6.08 1.29
C GLY A 14 -14.14 6.28 2.40
N SER A 15 -14.93 5.26 2.75
CA SER A 15 -15.93 5.35 3.82
C SER A 15 -15.33 5.34 5.24
N PHE A 16 -14.11 4.82 5.42
CA PHE A 16 -13.52 4.68 6.75
C PHE A 16 -12.03 5.04 6.84
N LYS A 17 -11.35 5.23 5.71
CA LYS A 17 -9.92 5.54 5.65
C LYS A 17 -9.72 7.03 5.39
N ASP A 18 -8.98 7.69 6.28
CA ASP A 18 -8.61 9.09 6.13
C ASP A 18 -7.32 9.23 5.31
N TYR A 19 -7.46 9.16 3.99
CA TYR A 19 -6.34 9.33 3.06
C TYR A 19 -5.67 10.70 3.15
N GLU A 20 -6.41 11.77 3.50
CA GLU A 20 -5.83 13.11 3.65
C GLU A 20 -4.92 13.19 4.87
N ALA A 21 -5.35 12.64 6.00
CA ALA A 21 -4.50 12.58 7.20
C ALA A 21 -3.27 11.69 6.98
N GLU A 22 -3.41 10.56 6.30
CA GLU A 22 -2.29 9.68 5.98
C GLU A 22 -1.27 10.37 5.06
N THR A 23 -1.72 10.99 3.95
CA THR A 23 -0.81 11.68 3.02
C THR A 23 -0.12 12.88 3.66
N THR A 24 -0.79 13.58 4.58
CA THR A 24 -0.16 14.66 5.36
C THR A 24 0.97 14.11 6.24
N LYS A 25 0.76 12.97 6.92
CA LYS A 25 1.82 12.31 7.70
C LYS A 25 2.96 11.82 6.81
N ILE A 26 2.65 11.23 5.65
CA ILE A 26 3.65 10.76 4.68
C ILE A 26 4.50 11.94 4.20
N ALA A 27 3.87 13.04 3.77
CA ALA A 27 4.57 14.23 3.32
C ALA A 27 5.49 14.81 4.40
N ALA A 28 5.04 14.87 5.65
CA ALA A 28 5.86 15.32 6.78
C ALA A 28 7.07 14.39 7.02
N ARG A 29 6.91 13.06 6.90
CA ARG A 29 8.01 12.09 7.02
C ARG A 29 9.02 12.22 5.86
N LEU A 30 8.52 12.42 4.65
CA LEU A 30 9.35 12.63 3.46
C LEU A 30 10.16 13.92 3.58
N GLU A 31 9.54 15.04 3.95
CA GLU A 31 10.22 16.33 4.12
C GLU A 31 11.26 16.29 5.25
N ALA A 32 10.94 15.63 6.38
CA ALA A 32 11.91 15.44 7.47
C ALA A 32 13.10 14.55 7.08
N ALA A 33 12.87 13.56 6.22
CA ALA A 33 13.90 12.63 5.77
C ALA A 33 14.78 13.21 4.65
N ARG A 34 14.19 13.97 3.72
CA ARG A 34 14.86 14.63 2.61
C ARG A 34 14.14 15.94 2.25
N PRO A 35 14.54 17.07 2.79
CA PRO A 35 13.96 18.37 2.45
C PRO A 35 14.02 18.67 0.96
N GLY A 36 12.93 19.20 0.43
CA GLY A 36 12.83 19.64 -0.96
C GLY A 36 12.72 18.53 -2.01
N LEU A 37 12.39 17.28 -1.62
CA LEU A 37 12.12 16.20 -2.57
C LEU A 37 10.94 16.57 -3.48
N ARG A 38 10.93 16.03 -4.71
CA ARG A 38 9.94 16.36 -5.73
C ARG A 38 9.27 15.15 -6.36
N THR A 39 9.97 14.04 -6.49
CA THR A 39 9.52 12.88 -7.26
C THR A 39 9.32 11.67 -6.37
N ILE A 40 8.18 11.00 -6.50
CA ILE A 40 7.80 9.82 -5.73
C ILE A 40 7.43 8.68 -6.69
N LEU A 41 7.87 7.48 -6.37
CA LEU A 41 7.34 6.24 -6.94
C LEU A 41 6.48 5.55 -5.88
N ASP A 42 5.19 5.38 -6.18
CA ASP A 42 4.22 4.66 -5.36
C ASP A 42 4.13 3.20 -5.83
N VAL A 43 4.69 2.27 -5.05
CA VAL A 43 4.72 0.84 -5.36
C VAL A 43 3.55 0.13 -4.71
N ALA A 44 2.81 -0.65 -5.49
CA ALA A 44 1.49 -1.17 -5.17
C ALA A 44 0.51 -0.02 -4.91
N CYS A 45 0.42 0.90 -5.89
CA CYS A 45 -0.30 2.16 -5.77
C CYS A 45 -1.83 2.00 -5.74
N GLY A 46 -2.35 0.80 -6.03
CA GLY A 46 -3.79 0.55 -6.11
C GLY A 46 -4.46 1.50 -7.12
N THR A 47 -5.59 2.08 -6.74
CA THR A 47 -6.34 3.05 -7.53
C THR A 47 -5.70 4.45 -7.57
N GLY A 48 -4.51 4.63 -6.97
CA GLY A 48 -3.75 5.88 -7.01
C GLY A 48 -4.28 6.99 -6.12
N GLU A 49 -5.05 6.71 -5.07
CA GLU A 49 -5.62 7.75 -4.21
C GLU A 49 -4.56 8.46 -3.36
N HIS A 50 -3.58 7.73 -2.79
CA HIS A 50 -2.44 8.36 -2.12
C HIS A 50 -1.63 9.21 -3.10
N ALA A 51 -1.36 8.68 -4.31
CA ALA A 51 -0.63 9.41 -5.35
C ALA A 51 -1.33 10.72 -5.72
N ARG A 52 -2.66 10.70 -5.89
CA ARG A 52 -3.46 11.88 -6.19
C ARG A 52 -3.33 12.95 -5.11
N LEU A 53 -3.51 12.57 -3.85
CA LEU A 53 -3.44 13.52 -2.74
C LEU A 53 -2.01 14.04 -2.52
N LEU A 54 -1.00 13.20 -2.67
CA LEU A 54 0.40 13.64 -2.62
C LEU A 54 0.72 14.66 -3.72
N ALA A 55 0.17 14.47 -4.93
CA ALA A 55 0.33 15.42 -6.01
C ALA A 55 -0.46 16.72 -5.78
N GLU A 56 -1.75 16.63 -5.51
CA GLU A 56 -2.65 17.79 -5.42
C GLU A 56 -2.42 18.65 -4.18
N ARG A 57 -2.16 18.02 -3.01
CA ARG A 57 -2.05 18.73 -1.73
C ARG A 57 -0.60 19.11 -1.39
N HIS A 58 0.36 18.35 -1.88
CA HIS A 58 1.77 18.52 -1.49
C HIS A 58 2.70 18.84 -2.67
N GLY A 59 2.18 18.84 -3.92
CA GLY A 59 2.92 19.28 -5.11
C GLY A 59 4.00 18.30 -5.58
N TYR A 60 3.92 17.02 -5.21
CA TYR A 60 4.84 15.99 -5.69
C TYR A 60 4.49 15.53 -7.11
N LEU A 61 5.48 15.12 -7.86
CA LEU A 61 5.30 14.36 -9.09
C LEU A 61 5.32 12.87 -8.72
N VAL A 62 4.20 12.20 -8.89
CA VAL A 62 4.04 10.80 -8.45
C VAL A 62 3.80 9.90 -9.65
N ASP A 63 4.67 8.90 -9.81
CA ASP A 63 4.44 7.76 -10.68
C ASP A 63 4.03 6.55 -9.83
N GLY A 64 3.45 5.52 -10.43
CA GLY A 64 3.05 4.35 -9.68
C GLY A 64 3.14 3.04 -10.44
N VAL A 65 3.20 1.96 -9.69
CA VAL A 65 3.12 0.59 -10.21
C VAL A 65 2.18 -0.24 -9.34
N ASP A 66 1.34 -1.05 -9.96
CA ASP A 66 0.49 -2.03 -9.29
C ASP A 66 0.37 -3.29 -10.13
N LEU A 67 0.13 -4.42 -9.46
CA LEU A 67 -0.03 -5.71 -10.12
C LEU A 67 -1.36 -5.81 -10.88
N ASP A 68 -2.41 -5.10 -10.41
CA ASP A 68 -3.74 -5.19 -10.97
C ASP A 68 -3.96 -4.15 -12.09
N PRO A 69 -4.20 -4.61 -13.35
CA PRO A 69 -4.41 -3.71 -14.48
C PRO A 69 -5.64 -2.80 -14.32
N ALA A 70 -6.70 -3.26 -13.61
CA ALA A 70 -7.90 -2.45 -13.38
C ALA A 70 -7.59 -1.29 -12.43
N PHE A 71 -6.78 -1.53 -11.39
CA PHE A 71 -6.31 -0.46 -10.49
C PHE A 71 -5.43 0.55 -11.23
N VAL A 72 -4.50 0.07 -12.05
CA VAL A 72 -3.62 0.96 -12.83
C VAL A 72 -4.42 1.84 -13.77
N GLU A 73 -5.47 1.33 -14.39
CA GLU A 73 -6.35 2.13 -15.26
C GLU A 73 -7.08 3.23 -14.47
N ILE A 74 -7.56 2.92 -13.24
CA ILE A 74 -8.16 3.92 -12.36
C ILE A 74 -7.11 4.95 -11.92
N ALA A 75 -5.92 4.49 -11.53
CA ALA A 75 -4.82 5.37 -11.11
C ALA A 75 -4.42 6.37 -12.21
N ARG A 76 -4.33 5.93 -13.47
CA ARG A 76 -4.07 6.80 -14.64
C ARG A 76 -5.12 7.89 -14.81
N ARG A 77 -6.40 7.54 -14.66
CA ARG A 77 -7.48 8.53 -14.78
C ARG A 77 -7.43 9.57 -13.66
N LYS A 78 -7.11 9.15 -12.43
CA LYS A 78 -6.98 10.06 -11.28
C LYS A 78 -5.73 10.93 -11.32
N ASN A 79 -4.66 10.45 -11.95
CA ASN A 79 -3.34 11.06 -11.90
C ASN A 79 -2.77 11.27 -13.33
N PRO A 80 -3.38 12.14 -14.16
CA PRO A 80 -2.98 12.27 -15.56
C PRO A 80 -1.57 12.85 -15.76
N ALA A 81 -0.98 13.45 -14.73
CA ALA A 81 0.39 13.98 -14.76
C ALA A 81 1.46 12.93 -14.43
N GLY A 82 1.07 11.79 -13.83
CA GLY A 82 1.97 10.71 -13.46
C GLY A 82 2.00 9.58 -14.50
N HIS A 83 3.03 8.76 -14.43
CA HIS A 83 3.15 7.54 -15.22
C HIS A 83 2.83 6.31 -14.35
N PHE A 84 1.76 5.59 -14.68
CA PHE A 84 1.32 4.40 -13.95
C PHE A 84 1.43 3.16 -14.83
N ALA A 85 2.08 2.11 -14.31
CA ALA A 85 2.37 0.88 -15.04
C ALA A 85 1.87 -0.36 -14.30
N VAL A 86 1.51 -1.39 -15.05
CA VAL A 86 1.26 -2.72 -14.47
C VAL A 86 2.60 -3.39 -14.21
N GLY A 87 2.81 -3.91 -12.99
CA GLY A 87 4.05 -4.60 -12.64
C GLY A 87 4.02 -5.20 -11.24
N ASP A 88 4.83 -6.22 -11.03
CA ASP A 88 5.06 -6.86 -9.74
C ASP A 88 6.09 -6.06 -8.93
N MET A 89 5.81 -5.80 -7.64
CA MET A 89 6.74 -5.07 -6.77
C MET A 89 8.11 -5.75 -6.63
N CYS A 90 8.20 -7.03 -6.93
CA CYS A 90 9.46 -7.81 -6.92
C CYS A 90 10.24 -7.73 -8.25
N ASP A 91 9.63 -7.24 -9.35
CA ASP A 91 10.25 -7.34 -10.69
C ASP A 91 9.87 -6.19 -11.64
N PHE A 92 9.36 -5.06 -11.15
CA PHE A 92 9.08 -3.90 -11.99
C PHE A 92 10.34 -3.16 -12.41
N HIS A 93 10.25 -2.36 -13.49
CA HIS A 93 11.34 -1.51 -13.94
C HIS A 93 10.83 -0.17 -14.48
N PHE A 94 11.42 0.91 -13.94
CA PHE A 94 11.33 2.26 -14.48
C PHE A 94 12.72 2.72 -14.88
N SER A 95 12.85 3.45 -15.97
CA SER A 95 14.14 3.92 -16.50
C SER A 95 14.74 5.10 -15.73
N ARG A 96 14.13 5.53 -14.62
CA ARG A 96 14.57 6.65 -13.79
C ARG A 96 14.57 6.30 -12.31
N GLN A 97 15.30 7.10 -11.53
CA GLN A 97 15.27 7.08 -10.07
C GLN A 97 14.39 8.22 -9.54
N TYR A 98 13.90 8.05 -8.33
CA TYR A 98 12.99 8.96 -7.64
C TYR A 98 13.61 9.47 -6.35
N ASP A 99 13.20 10.65 -5.90
CA ASP A 99 13.59 11.18 -4.59
C ASP A 99 13.05 10.32 -3.45
N ALA A 100 11.88 9.73 -3.64
CA ALA A 100 11.32 8.76 -2.70
C ALA A 100 10.67 7.59 -3.42
N VAL A 101 10.69 6.42 -2.75
CA VAL A 101 9.89 5.24 -3.10
C VAL A 101 9.00 4.93 -1.90
N VAL A 102 7.72 4.79 -2.10
CA VAL A 102 6.76 4.46 -1.05
C VAL A 102 6.03 3.15 -1.37
N CYS A 103 5.76 2.34 -0.36
CA CYS A 103 4.91 1.15 -0.44
C CYS A 103 4.00 1.17 0.79
N LEU A 104 2.74 1.55 0.57
CA LEU A 104 1.81 1.93 1.62
C LEU A 104 0.73 0.87 1.83
N PHE A 105 -0.11 1.10 2.83
CA PHE A 105 -1.30 0.31 3.14
C PHE A 105 -1.02 -1.18 3.25
N SER A 106 0.15 -1.52 3.80
CA SER A 106 0.58 -2.90 4.07
C SER A 106 0.78 -3.78 2.83
N SER A 107 0.90 -3.17 1.66
CA SER A 107 1.03 -3.88 0.39
C SER A 107 2.25 -4.79 0.33
N ILE A 108 3.33 -4.46 1.06
CA ILE A 108 4.51 -5.33 1.19
C ILE A 108 4.18 -6.73 1.75
N GLY A 109 3.10 -6.87 2.51
CA GLY A 109 2.64 -8.16 3.02
C GLY A 109 2.26 -9.17 1.93
N TYR A 110 1.85 -8.71 0.75
CA TYR A 110 1.46 -9.59 -0.35
C TYR A 110 2.60 -10.40 -0.96
N VAL A 111 3.86 -10.04 -0.70
CA VAL A 111 5.01 -10.87 -1.12
C VAL A 111 5.17 -12.17 -0.31
N ARG A 112 4.49 -12.29 0.85
CA ARG A 112 4.28 -13.47 1.70
C ARG A 112 5.53 -14.12 2.28
N THR A 113 6.71 -13.89 1.74
CA THR A 113 7.97 -14.51 2.17
C THR A 113 9.08 -13.48 2.40
N LEU A 114 10.06 -13.80 3.23
CA LEU A 114 11.23 -12.93 3.44
C LEU A 114 12.06 -12.78 2.16
N ASP A 115 12.13 -13.78 1.31
CA ASP A 115 12.76 -13.66 -0.01
C ASP A 115 12.01 -12.66 -0.89
N GLY A 116 10.67 -12.70 -0.89
CA GLY A 116 9.86 -11.71 -1.58
C GLY A 116 10.05 -10.30 -1.02
N VAL A 117 10.10 -10.14 0.31
CA VAL A 117 10.41 -8.83 0.95
C VAL A 117 11.77 -8.32 0.47
N SER A 118 12.81 -9.17 0.49
CA SER A 118 14.15 -8.77 0.05
C SER A 118 14.17 -8.37 -1.43
N LYS A 119 13.46 -9.11 -2.31
CA LYS A 119 13.34 -8.77 -3.73
C LYS A 119 12.63 -7.44 -3.95
N ALA A 120 11.51 -7.20 -3.26
CA ALA A 120 10.79 -5.93 -3.34
C ALA A 120 11.67 -4.75 -2.89
N ILE A 121 12.34 -4.90 -1.74
CA ILE A 121 13.26 -3.87 -1.22
C ILE A 121 14.43 -3.64 -2.17
N ALA A 122 14.96 -4.68 -2.84
CA ALA A 122 15.99 -4.53 -3.87
C ALA A 122 15.47 -3.65 -5.03
N ARG A 123 14.24 -3.87 -5.50
CA ARG A 123 13.62 -3.01 -6.53
C ARG A 123 13.44 -1.59 -6.03
N PHE A 124 13.02 -1.38 -4.78
CA PHE A 124 12.91 -0.04 -4.20
C PHE A 124 14.27 0.65 -4.17
N ARG A 125 15.34 -0.09 -3.78
CA ARG A 125 16.72 0.43 -3.75
C ARG A 125 17.24 0.84 -5.12
N GLU A 126 16.90 0.11 -6.17
CA GLU A 126 17.29 0.45 -7.55
C GLU A 126 16.61 1.72 -8.06
N HIS A 127 15.37 1.95 -7.62
CA HIS A 127 14.56 3.08 -8.08
C HIS A 127 14.64 4.32 -7.18
N VAL A 128 15.21 4.21 -5.98
CA VAL A 128 15.47 5.37 -5.13
C VAL A 128 16.81 6.01 -5.47
N ALA A 129 16.83 7.33 -5.58
CA ALA A 129 18.07 8.11 -5.82
C ALA A 129 19.09 7.92 -4.68
N PRO A 130 20.39 8.17 -4.89
CA PRO A 130 21.43 7.95 -3.88
C PRO A 130 21.18 8.61 -2.52
N SER A 131 20.57 9.81 -2.52
CA SER A 131 20.15 10.51 -1.28
C SER A 131 18.66 10.41 -1.01
N GLY A 132 17.98 9.46 -1.64
CA GLY A 132 16.53 9.31 -1.56
C GLY A 132 16.07 8.53 -0.33
N VAL A 133 14.77 8.43 -0.20
CA VAL A 133 14.08 7.83 0.95
C VAL A 133 13.16 6.70 0.48
N VAL A 134 13.14 5.62 1.22
CA VAL A 134 12.16 4.53 1.03
C VAL A 134 11.24 4.51 2.25
N ILE A 135 9.93 4.60 2.03
CA ILE A 135 8.91 4.46 3.10
C ILE A 135 8.11 3.19 2.84
N VAL A 136 8.03 2.33 3.86
CA VAL A 136 7.22 1.10 3.78
C VAL A 136 6.30 1.03 5.00
N GLU A 137 4.99 0.93 4.76
CA GLU A 137 4.01 0.58 5.79
C GLU A 137 3.83 -0.94 5.80
N PRO A 138 4.22 -1.64 6.88
CA PRO A 138 4.11 -3.08 6.97
C PRO A 138 2.67 -3.56 7.23
N TRP A 139 2.43 -4.86 7.07
CA TRP A 139 1.32 -5.54 7.73
C TRP A 139 1.65 -5.78 9.22
N PHE A 140 0.69 -6.25 9.97
CA PHE A 140 0.89 -6.56 11.40
C PHE A 140 2.02 -7.58 11.59
N ALA A 141 2.82 -7.36 12.63
CA ALA A 141 3.80 -8.35 13.07
C ALA A 141 3.10 -9.58 13.69
N PRO A 142 3.78 -10.75 13.74
CA PRO A 142 3.18 -12.00 14.23
C PRO A 142 2.63 -11.93 15.66
N ASP A 143 3.24 -11.10 16.52
CA ASP A 143 2.87 -10.91 17.92
C ASP A 143 1.76 -9.87 18.13
N VAL A 144 1.43 -9.10 17.10
CA VAL A 144 0.42 -8.01 17.17
C VAL A 144 -0.89 -8.42 16.50
N ILE A 145 -0.83 -9.28 15.47
CA ILE A 145 -2.02 -9.68 14.74
C ILE A 145 -3.03 -10.40 15.64
N GLN A 146 -4.32 -10.13 15.41
CA GLN A 146 -5.41 -10.68 16.21
C GLN A 146 -6.24 -11.67 15.38
N PRO A 147 -5.96 -12.98 15.47
CA PRO A 147 -6.78 -13.99 14.80
C PRO A 147 -8.21 -13.95 15.31
N GLY A 148 -9.17 -14.20 14.43
CA GLY A 148 -10.60 -14.19 14.76
C GLY A 148 -11.22 -12.79 14.79
N ARG A 149 -10.44 -11.72 14.67
CA ARG A 149 -10.99 -10.36 14.57
C ARG A 149 -11.95 -10.28 13.38
N VAL A 150 -13.15 -9.78 13.63
CA VAL A 150 -14.17 -9.48 12.63
C VAL A 150 -14.39 -7.98 12.62
N SER A 151 -14.56 -7.41 11.44
CA SER A 151 -14.98 -6.01 11.29
C SER A 151 -15.96 -5.88 10.12
N THR A 152 -16.89 -4.96 10.24
CA THR A 152 -17.86 -4.62 9.20
C THR A 152 -17.66 -3.17 8.78
N ASN A 153 -17.65 -2.93 7.48
CA ASN A 153 -17.62 -1.61 6.90
C ASN A 153 -18.86 -1.46 5.99
N VAL A 154 -19.47 -0.29 6.04
CA VAL A 154 -20.61 0.06 5.19
C VAL A 154 -20.24 1.29 4.38
N ALA A 155 -20.61 1.29 3.11
CA ALA A 155 -20.38 2.40 2.20
C ALA A 155 -21.57 2.61 1.29
N ASP A 156 -21.96 3.87 1.11
CA ASP A 156 -23.08 4.30 0.27
C ASP A 156 -22.62 5.41 -0.66
N ALA A 157 -22.70 5.20 -1.97
CA ALA A 157 -22.56 6.27 -2.95
C ALA A 157 -23.17 5.89 -4.30
N ASN A 158 -23.63 6.89 -5.04
CA ASN A 158 -24.12 6.76 -6.42
C ASN A 158 -25.21 5.69 -6.62
N GLY A 159 -26.05 5.46 -5.60
CA GLY A 159 -27.10 4.44 -5.63
C GLY A 159 -26.59 3.00 -5.41
N VAL A 160 -25.34 2.84 -4.98
CA VAL A 160 -24.75 1.57 -4.58
C VAL A 160 -24.58 1.56 -3.07
N HIS A 161 -25.11 0.53 -2.41
CA HIS A 161 -24.88 0.21 -1.01
C HIS A 161 -23.98 -1.02 -0.92
N VAL A 162 -22.90 -0.95 -0.12
CA VAL A 162 -22.00 -2.07 0.10
C VAL A 162 -21.82 -2.29 1.60
N GLU A 163 -22.13 -3.49 2.06
CA GLU A 163 -21.69 -4.00 3.34
C GLU A 163 -20.54 -4.99 3.11
N ARG A 164 -19.38 -4.75 3.75
CA ARG A 164 -18.23 -5.65 3.70
C ARG A 164 -17.91 -6.15 5.10
N GLN A 165 -18.02 -7.44 5.31
CA GLN A 165 -17.51 -8.11 6.50
C GLN A 165 -16.10 -8.67 6.24
N SER A 166 -15.20 -8.54 7.21
CA SER A 166 -13.86 -9.12 7.14
C SER A 166 -13.57 -9.96 8.37
N ARG A 167 -12.85 -11.09 8.17
CA ARG A 167 -12.38 -11.98 9.22
C ARG A 167 -10.93 -12.34 8.99
N ILE A 168 -10.10 -12.24 10.03
CA ILE A 168 -8.68 -12.61 9.97
C ILE A 168 -8.49 -14.02 10.53
N THR A 169 -7.80 -14.88 9.77
CA THR A 169 -7.25 -16.14 10.23
C THR A 169 -5.73 -16.15 10.06
N VAL A 170 -5.02 -16.93 10.89
CA VAL A 170 -3.56 -17.03 10.85
C VAL A 170 -3.16 -18.50 10.77
N ASP A 171 -2.23 -18.80 9.88
CA ASP A 171 -1.64 -20.11 9.71
C ASP A 171 -0.11 -19.95 9.55
N GLY A 172 0.63 -20.30 10.60
CA GLY A 172 2.06 -20.10 10.67
C GLY A 172 2.45 -18.62 10.46
N ARG A 173 3.11 -18.33 9.36
CA ARG A 173 3.59 -16.99 9.00
C ARG A 173 2.70 -16.28 7.96
N ALA A 174 1.52 -16.78 7.73
CA ALA A 174 0.55 -16.18 6.83
C ALA A 174 -0.73 -15.78 7.58
N SER A 175 -1.21 -14.59 7.34
CA SER A 175 -2.56 -14.18 7.70
C SER A 175 -3.44 -14.19 6.46
N ARG A 176 -4.67 -14.65 6.62
CA ARG A 176 -5.70 -14.59 5.58
C ARG A 176 -6.83 -13.67 6.05
N ILE A 177 -7.14 -12.69 5.24
CA ILE A 177 -8.30 -11.83 5.43
C ILE A 177 -9.38 -12.36 4.48
N HIS A 178 -10.45 -12.87 5.05
CA HIS A 178 -11.63 -13.29 4.31
C HIS A 178 -12.59 -12.11 4.26
N PHE A 179 -12.90 -11.63 3.07
CA PHE A 179 -13.89 -10.60 2.83
C PHE A 179 -15.16 -11.21 2.26
N GLU A 180 -16.30 -10.82 2.81
CA GLU A 180 -17.63 -11.11 2.29
C GLU A 180 -18.32 -9.78 2.02
N TYR A 181 -18.92 -9.66 0.86
CA TYR A 181 -19.59 -8.45 0.38
C TYR A 181 -21.05 -8.74 0.12
N GLU A 182 -21.93 -7.86 0.61
CA GLU A 182 -23.28 -7.69 0.13
C GLU A 182 -23.34 -6.34 -0.60
N ILE A 183 -23.75 -6.38 -1.88
CA ILE A 183 -23.74 -5.21 -2.76
C ILE A 183 -25.14 -5.06 -3.30
N THR A 184 -25.78 -3.94 -2.99
CA THR A 184 -27.14 -3.60 -3.44
C THR A 184 -27.11 -2.36 -4.33
N ASP A 185 -27.70 -2.46 -5.49
CA ASP A 185 -27.86 -1.36 -6.45
C ASP A 185 -29.24 -1.42 -7.12
N ALA A 186 -29.49 -0.60 -8.16
CA ALA A 186 -30.76 -0.55 -8.86
C ALA A 186 -31.15 -1.89 -9.54
N THR A 187 -30.20 -2.81 -9.71
CA THR A 187 -30.44 -4.14 -10.31
C THR A 187 -30.77 -5.22 -9.30
N GLY A 188 -30.56 -4.94 -8.00
CA GLY A 188 -30.83 -5.84 -6.88
C GLY A 188 -29.63 -6.05 -5.98
N THR A 189 -29.67 -7.12 -5.17
CA THR A 189 -28.59 -7.47 -4.23
C THR A 189 -27.79 -8.65 -4.79
N ARG A 190 -26.45 -8.54 -4.71
CA ARG A 190 -25.51 -9.63 -5.04
C ARG A 190 -24.49 -9.82 -3.93
N HIS A 191 -23.90 -11.00 -3.86
CA HIS A 191 -22.84 -11.33 -2.90
C HIS A 191 -21.55 -11.65 -3.64
N ALA A 192 -20.42 -11.26 -3.03
CA ALA A 192 -19.08 -11.59 -3.52
C ALA A 192 -18.19 -11.95 -2.34
N SER A 193 -17.08 -12.63 -2.59
CA SER A 193 -16.11 -12.94 -1.56
C SER A 193 -14.69 -12.92 -2.13
N GLU A 194 -13.73 -12.52 -1.30
CA GLU A 194 -12.30 -12.50 -1.62
C GLU A 194 -11.48 -12.99 -0.43
N VAL A 195 -10.33 -13.59 -0.71
CA VAL A 195 -9.36 -13.96 0.32
C VAL A 195 -8.02 -13.31 -0.02
N HIS A 196 -7.49 -12.55 0.93
CA HIS A 196 -6.19 -11.91 0.83
C HIS A 196 -5.21 -12.60 1.78
N GLU A 197 -4.08 -13.04 1.25
CA GLU A 197 -3.02 -13.67 2.03
C GLU A 197 -1.82 -12.75 2.14
N LEU A 198 -1.42 -12.42 3.39
CA LEU A 198 -0.29 -11.53 3.69
C LEU A 198 0.69 -12.25 4.63
N GLY A 199 1.98 -12.08 4.34
CA GLY A 199 3.06 -12.57 5.20
C GLY A 199 3.14 -11.77 6.50
N LEU A 200 3.51 -12.48 7.57
CA LEU A 200 3.76 -11.91 8.89
C LEU A 200 5.27 -11.81 9.11
N PHE A 201 5.78 -10.61 9.23
CA PHE A 201 7.21 -10.33 9.41
C PHE A 201 7.45 -9.55 10.69
N THR A 202 8.50 -9.91 11.43
CA THR A 202 8.91 -9.16 12.61
C THR A 202 9.64 -7.87 12.20
N PRO A 203 9.68 -6.85 13.08
CA PRO A 203 10.46 -5.65 12.78
C PRO A 203 11.94 -5.92 12.50
N ASP A 204 12.55 -6.89 13.17
CA ASP A 204 13.95 -7.24 12.96
C ASP A 204 14.19 -7.92 11.60
N GLU A 205 13.28 -8.80 11.16
CA GLU A 205 13.33 -9.40 9.83
C GLU A 205 13.20 -8.36 8.72
N MET A 206 12.28 -7.40 8.88
CA MET A 206 12.14 -6.29 7.94
C MET A 206 13.40 -5.42 7.90
N LYS A 207 13.97 -5.05 9.06
CA LYS A 207 15.23 -4.30 9.13
C LYS A 207 16.37 -5.04 8.45
N ALA A 208 16.52 -6.33 8.72
CA ALA A 208 17.53 -7.17 8.07
C ALA A 208 17.39 -7.18 6.55
N ALA A 209 16.16 -7.20 6.03
CA ALA A 209 15.91 -7.12 4.59
C ALA A 209 16.30 -5.76 3.99
N PHE A 210 16.09 -4.64 4.71
CA PHE A 210 16.59 -3.34 4.30
C PHE A 210 18.13 -3.30 4.30
N GLU A 211 18.77 -3.76 5.36
CA GLU A 211 20.23 -3.79 5.50
C GLU A 211 20.90 -4.63 4.41
N ALA A 212 20.36 -5.79 4.11
CA ALA A 212 20.83 -6.66 3.02
C ALA A 212 20.80 -5.96 1.65
N ASN A 213 19.96 -4.95 1.49
CA ASN A 213 19.83 -4.14 0.28
C ASN A 213 20.46 -2.74 0.42
N ARG A 214 21.42 -2.55 1.35
CA ARG A 214 22.14 -1.30 1.57
C ARG A 214 21.21 -0.10 1.87
N LEU A 215 20.23 -0.34 2.70
CA LEU A 215 19.31 0.66 3.24
C LEU A 215 19.36 0.56 4.77
N VAL A 216 19.47 1.69 5.45
CA VAL A 216 19.30 1.77 6.91
C VAL A 216 17.90 2.28 7.21
N ALA A 217 17.11 1.46 7.90
CA ALA A 217 15.72 1.74 8.19
C ALA A 217 15.48 2.06 9.67
N ASP A 218 14.89 3.22 9.93
CA ASP A 218 14.25 3.55 11.20
C ASP A 218 12.84 2.97 11.22
N TYR A 219 12.42 2.46 12.37
CA TYR A 219 11.07 1.90 12.57
C TYR A 219 10.30 2.70 13.61
N ASP A 220 9.17 3.25 13.17
CA ASP A 220 8.16 3.87 14.04
C ASP A 220 7.03 2.85 14.28
N PRO A 221 6.83 2.34 15.51
CA PRO A 221 5.80 1.34 15.78
C PRO A 221 4.37 1.87 15.67
N VAL A 222 4.17 3.18 15.72
CA VAL A 222 2.85 3.79 15.56
C VAL A 222 2.51 3.95 14.07
N GLY A 223 3.46 4.46 13.28
CA GLY A 223 3.30 4.68 11.84
C GLY A 223 2.12 5.60 11.50
N LEU A 224 1.43 5.27 10.39
CA LEU A 224 0.31 6.07 9.88
C LEU A 224 -0.98 5.79 10.67
N ILE A 225 -1.29 4.52 10.90
CA ILE A 225 -2.56 4.04 11.47
C ILE A 225 -2.38 2.90 12.47
N GLY A 226 -1.25 2.82 13.16
CA GLY A 226 -0.99 1.81 14.20
C GLY A 226 -0.42 0.48 13.69
N ARG A 227 0.09 0.43 12.45
CA ARG A 227 0.74 -0.78 11.87
C ARG A 227 2.26 -0.70 11.86
N GLY A 228 2.80 0.46 12.22
CA GLY A 228 4.21 0.78 12.08
C GLY A 228 4.54 1.43 10.74
N LEU A 229 5.76 1.95 10.63
CA LEU A 229 6.29 2.57 9.42
C LEU A 229 7.81 2.44 9.41
N TYR A 230 8.36 2.03 8.29
CA TYR A 230 9.80 2.07 8.04
C TYR A 230 10.14 3.30 7.21
N VAL A 231 11.15 4.03 7.63
CA VAL A 231 11.75 5.14 6.85
C VAL A 231 13.22 4.79 6.65
N ALA A 232 13.60 4.43 5.42
CA ALA A 232 14.91 3.93 5.11
C ALA A 232 15.67 4.88 4.17
N ARG A 233 17.00 4.94 4.31
CA ARG A 233 17.91 5.74 3.50
C ARG A 233 19.02 4.88 2.94
N ALA A 234 19.49 5.21 1.74
CA ALA A 234 20.66 4.57 1.15
C ALA A 234 21.93 4.86 1.97
N THR A 235 22.74 3.82 2.20
CA THR A 235 24.09 3.92 2.77
C THR A 235 25.11 4.12 1.67
#